data_21b874e9b67b298626c26ed0ae965d62
#
_entry.id   21b874e9b67b298626c26ed0ae965d62
#
_cell.length_a   1.000
_cell.length_b   1.000
_cell.length_c   1.000
_cell.angle_alpha   90.00
_cell.angle_beta   90.00
_cell.angle_gamma   90.00
#
_symmetry.space_group_name_H-M   'P 1'
#
loop_
_entity.id
_entity.type
_entity.pdbx_description
1 polymer ?
#
loop_
_entity_poly.entity_id
_entity_poly.type
_entity_poly.pdbx_seq_one_letter_code
_entity_poly.pdbx_strand_id
1 'polypeptide(L)'
;MDEISYDLFTQERKRRSKKMASLKDAAERQAFSLAIDATLKSLNKDREKGLLNIVNLAQKFMGSNFRSEAYEGAKKMIQNPDSKWMRYVNRLLDETDPHVAKMTALNLGYQAAFAGTKKIRKMREIENCNIPWLILMDPTSACNLHCTGCWAAEYGHKLNLTFDELDNIVTQGKELGVYFYMMTGGEPLVRKADIIRLCEKHNDCAFHCYTNGTLVDEKLCEDMKRVGNLSLSISLEGFEDANDFRRGEGVYNKVLHAMDLLHENGLIFGNSVCYTSKNMDAVTSDEFFDLLIEHGSRFAWYFHLMPVGMKAAPDLMPTKEQREYIYHRIREVRAMEGGKEIFVMDFQNDGEFVGGCIAGGL
;
A
#
# COMPACT_ATOMS: atom_id res chain seq x y z
N MET A 1 -26.91 -41.23 23.14
CA MET A 1 -26.82 -39.93 22.40
C MET A 1 -26.18 -40.33 21.08
N ASP A 2 -26.97 -40.31 20.02
CA ASP A 2 -26.56 -40.85 18.73
C ASP A 2 -25.44 -39.99 18.11
N GLU A 3 -24.56 -40.58 17.31
CA GLU A 3 -23.44 -39.90 16.64
C GLU A 3 -23.88 -38.60 15.93
N ILE A 4 -25.08 -38.61 15.35
CA ILE A 4 -25.70 -37.44 14.69
C ILE A 4 -25.97 -36.30 15.68
N SER A 5 -26.39 -36.61 16.89
CA SER A 5 -26.67 -35.62 17.95
C SER A 5 -25.38 -35.00 18.49
N TYR A 6 -24.30 -35.79 18.58
CA TYR A 6 -22.98 -35.35 19.02
C TYR A 6 -22.34 -34.41 17.97
N ASP A 7 -22.49 -34.73 16.70
CA ASP A 7 -21.93 -33.94 15.59
C ASP A 7 -22.64 -32.58 15.45
N LEU A 8 -23.97 -32.56 15.55
CA LEU A 8 -24.76 -31.33 15.57
C LEU A 8 -24.41 -30.41 16.75
N PHE A 9 -24.24 -30.97 17.96
CA PHE A 9 -23.85 -30.22 19.13
C PHE A 9 -22.44 -29.65 19.01
N THR A 10 -21.52 -30.40 18.43
CA THR A 10 -20.15 -29.98 18.16
C THR A 10 -20.10 -28.87 17.13
N GLN A 11 -20.89 -28.95 16.05
CA GLN A 11 -21.00 -27.93 15.02
C GLN A 11 -21.62 -26.64 15.59
N GLU A 12 -22.66 -26.77 16.40
CA GLU A 12 -23.31 -25.59 17.03
C GLU A 12 -22.36 -24.92 18.03
N ARG A 13 -21.57 -25.66 18.79
CA ARG A 13 -20.54 -25.14 19.71
C ARG A 13 -19.44 -24.42 18.94
N LYS A 14 -18.96 -24.97 17.81
CA LYS A 14 -17.98 -24.32 16.92
C LYS A 14 -18.56 -23.03 16.34
N ARG A 15 -19.82 -23.04 15.90
CA ARG A 15 -20.53 -21.86 15.35
C ARG A 15 -20.71 -20.76 16.40
N ARG A 16 -21.08 -21.09 17.64
CA ARG A 16 -21.17 -20.12 18.76
C ARG A 16 -19.81 -19.54 19.13
N SER A 17 -18.76 -20.38 19.16
CA SER A 17 -17.39 -19.93 19.41
C SER A 17 -16.89 -18.98 18.30
N LYS A 18 -17.12 -19.30 17.03
CA LYS A 18 -16.79 -18.43 15.87
C LYS A 18 -17.54 -17.09 15.93
N LYS A 19 -18.82 -17.11 16.32
CA LYS A 19 -19.65 -15.91 16.50
C LYS A 19 -19.16 -15.02 17.67
N MET A 20 -18.81 -15.61 18.80
CA MET A 20 -18.27 -14.89 19.96
C MET A 20 -16.90 -14.26 19.66
N ALA A 21 -16.01 -14.97 18.94
CA ALA A 21 -14.73 -14.43 18.47
C ALA A 21 -14.93 -13.22 17.56
N SER A 22 -15.85 -13.34 16.58
CA SER A 22 -16.18 -12.25 15.66
C SER A 22 -16.74 -11.00 16.37
N LEU A 23 -17.56 -11.18 17.42
CA LEU A 23 -18.08 -10.05 18.23
C LEU A 23 -16.97 -9.37 19.04
N LYS A 24 -16.03 -10.15 19.57
CA LYS A 24 -14.86 -9.61 20.28
C LYS A 24 -13.97 -8.80 19.35
N ASP A 25 -13.65 -9.34 18.19
CA ASP A 25 -12.83 -8.65 17.17
C ASP A 25 -13.49 -7.33 16.72
N ALA A 26 -14.81 -7.33 16.53
CA ALA A 26 -15.57 -6.13 16.20
C ALA A 26 -15.53 -5.08 17.33
N ALA A 27 -15.67 -5.50 18.59
CA ALA A 27 -15.60 -4.61 19.74
C ALA A 27 -14.19 -4.02 19.91
N GLU A 28 -13.13 -4.83 19.74
CA GLU A 28 -11.74 -4.36 19.76
C GLU A 28 -11.49 -3.34 18.65
N ARG A 29 -11.93 -3.62 17.40
CA ARG A 29 -11.82 -2.67 16.30
C ARG A 29 -12.56 -1.36 16.59
N GLN A 30 -13.75 -1.41 17.19
CA GLN A 30 -14.49 -0.20 17.55
C GLN A 30 -13.75 0.62 18.62
N ALA A 31 -13.18 -0.03 19.63
CA ALA A 31 -12.37 0.64 20.64
C ALA A 31 -11.14 1.34 20.03
N PHE A 32 -10.45 0.67 19.09
CA PHE A 32 -9.34 1.28 18.35
C PHE A 32 -9.79 2.45 17.46
N SER A 33 -10.94 2.34 16.80
CA SER A 33 -11.52 3.44 16.02
C SER A 33 -11.72 4.70 16.89
N LEU A 34 -12.28 4.54 18.09
CA LEU A 34 -12.47 5.65 19.03
C LEU A 34 -11.14 6.21 19.54
N ALA A 35 -10.15 5.35 19.78
CA ALA A 35 -8.80 5.77 20.18
C ALA A 35 -8.11 6.57 19.05
N ILE A 36 -8.25 6.15 17.79
CA ILE A 36 -7.73 6.91 16.62
C ILE A 36 -8.42 8.27 16.53
N ASP A 37 -9.74 8.36 16.68
CA ASP A 37 -10.46 9.64 16.67
C ASP A 37 -9.97 10.59 17.78
N ALA A 38 -9.78 10.06 18.99
CA ALA A 38 -9.24 10.85 20.10
C ALA A 38 -7.80 11.31 19.82
N THR A 39 -7.01 10.46 19.21
CA THR A 39 -5.62 10.76 18.82
C THR A 39 -5.55 11.84 17.74
N LEU A 40 -6.32 11.72 16.66
CA LEU A 40 -6.37 12.73 15.61
C LEU A 40 -6.82 14.09 16.16
N LYS A 41 -7.80 14.12 17.07
CA LYS A 41 -8.19 15.36 17.77
C LYS A 41 -7.07 15.92 18.65
N SER A 42 -6.27 15.07 19.29
CA SER A 42 -5.12 15.47 20.12
C SER A 42 -4.00 16.08 19.28
N LEU A 43 -3.73 15.50 18.10
CA LEU A 43 -2.73 15.98 17.14
C LEU A 43 -3.01 17.42 16.68
N ASN A 44 -4.28 17.80 16.56
CA ASN A 44 -4.69 19.16 16.21
C ASN A 44 -4.46 20.19 17.33
N LYS A 45 -4.30 19.75 18.60
CA LYS A 45 -4.06 20.61 19.76
C LYS A 45 -2.58 20.76 20.09
N ASP A 46 -1.88 19.61 20.13
CA ASP A 46 -0.47 19.51 20.45
C ASP A 46 0.08 18.30 19.71
N ARG A 47 0.69 18.58 18.56
CA ARG A 47 1.15 17.55 17.61
C ARG A 47 2.28 16.70 18.17
N GLU A 48 3.28 17.32 18.79
CA GLU A 48 4.40 16.61 19.40
C GLU A 48 3.92 15.63 20.48
N LYS A 49 3.15 16.12 21.43
CA LYS A 49 2.59 15.30 22.51
C LYS A 49 1.68 14.19 21.98
N GLY A 50 0.86 14.50 20.97
CA GLY A 50 -0.01 13.52 20.30
C GLY A 50 0.78 12.39 19.65
N LEU A 51 1.82 12.72 18.90
CA LEU A 51 2.71 11.75 18.24
C LEU A 51 3.49 10.91 19.26
N LEU A 52 4.04 11.53 20.31
CA LEU A 52 4.70 10.81 21.40
C LEU A 52 3.76 9.82 22.11
N ASN A 53 2.50 10.19 22.30
CA ASN A 53 1.49 9.29 22.86
C ASN A 53 1.24 8.09 21.94
N ILE A 54 1.18 8.28 20.60
CA ILE A 54 1.05 7.20 19.63
C ILE A 54 2.23 6.23 19.74
N VAL A 55 3.46 6.74 19.76
CA VAL A 55 4.67 5.90 19.87
C VAL A 55 4.68 5.13 21.19
N ASN A 56 4.32 5.77 22.32
CA ASN A 56 4.25 5.11 23.60
C ASN A 56 3.16 4.02 23.66
N LEU A 57 1.99 4.26 23.05
CA LEU A 57 0.94 3.25 22.91
C LEU A 57 1.40 2.08 22.04
N ALA A 58 2.01 2.38 20.89
CA ALA A 58 2.57 1.35 20.02
C ALA A 58 3.63 0.51 20.76
N GLN A 59 4.54 1.13 21.47
CA GLN A 59 5.54 0.45 22.28
C GLN A 59 4.90 -0.44 23.36
N LYS A 60 3.84 0.02 24.01
CA LYS A 60 3.12 -0.76 25.04
C LYS A 60 2.38 -1.98 24.46
N PHE A 61 1.73 -1.84 23.31
CA PHE A 61 0.88 -2.90 22.73
C PHE A 61 1.63 -3.76 21.70
N MET A 62 2.66 -3.23 21.06
CA MET A 62 3.40 -3.86 19.97
C MET A 62 4.91 -3.98 20.27
N GLY A 63 5.32 -3.80 21.52
CA GLY A 63 6.74 -3.73 21.90
C GLY A 63 7.59 -4.94 21.47
N SER A 64 6.97 -6.12 21.34
CA SER A 64 7.64 -7.34 20.84
C SER A 64 7.78 -7.40 19.31
N ASN A 65 7.10 -6.51 18.55
CA ASN A 65 7.10 -6.54 17.10
C ASN A 65 8.26 -5.75 16.49
N PHE A 66 8.79 -4.76 17.23
CA PHE A 66 9.89 -3.91 16.78
C PHE A 66 10.96 -3.83 17.86
N ARG A 67 12.20 -3.59 17.43
CA ARG A 67 13.33 -3.36 18.34
C ARG A 67 13.11 -2.06 19.13
N SER A 68 13.59 -2.00 20.38
CA SER A 68 13.46 -0.81 21.24
C SER A 68 14.04 0.45 20.61
N GLU A 69 15.14 0.30 19.85
CA GLU A 69 15.82 1.40 19.15
C GLU A 69 14.92 2.11 18.13
N ALA A 70 13.97 1.39 17.52
CA ALA A 70 13.01 1.97 16.57
C ALA A 70 12.05 2.94 17.28
N TYR A 71 11.57 2.59 18.47
CA TYR A 71 10.71 3.47 19.26
C TYR A 71 11.46 4.70 19.77
N GLU A 72 12.69 4.54 20.24
CA GLU A 72 13.52 5.65 20.69
C GLU A 72 13.93 6.56 19.53
N GLY A 73 14.23 5.99 18.35
CA GLY A 73 14.47 6.74 17.10
C GLY A 73 13.26 7.59 16.72
N ALA A 74 12.04 7.01 16.77
CA ALA A 74 10.80 7.72 16.49
C ALA A 74 10.55 8.88 17.48
N LYS A 75 10.81 8.67 18.78
CA LYS A 75 10.69 9.72 19.80
C LYS A 75 11.66 10.87 19.55
N LYS A 76 12.93 10.57 19.26
CA LYS A 76 13.94 11.57 18.93
C LYS A 76 13.57 12.37 17.68
N MET A 77 13.05 11.68 16.65
CA MET A 77 12.56 12.32 15.43
C MET A 77 11.41 13.30 15.74
N ILE A 78 10.43 12.89 16.55
CA ILE A 78 9.28 13.73 16.93
C ILE A 78 9.72 14.97 17.72
N GLN A 79 10.73 14.84 18.57
CA GLN A 79 11.29 15.93 19.39
C GLN A 79 12.20 16.90 18.60
N ASN A 80 12.49 16.57 17.32
CA ASN A 80 13.25 17.45 16.43
C ASN A 80 12.32 18.02 15.33
N PRO A 81 11.75 19.22 15.51
CA PRO A 81 10.82 19.81 14.55
C PRO A 81 11.47 20.10 13.18
N ASP A 82 12.80 20.26 13.13
CA ASP A 82 13.57 20.51 11.90
C ASP A 82 13.89 19.21 11.14
N SER A 83 13.54 18.06 11.70
CA SER A 83 13.71 16.79 11.03
C SER A 83 12.86 16.72 9.75
N LYS A 84 13.47 16.28 8.63
CA LYS A 84 12.71 16.06 7.38
C LYS A 84 11.55 15.08 7.58
N TRP A 85 11.72 14.08 8.44
CA TRP A 85 10.66 13.12 8.73
C TRP A 85 9.51 13.73 9.53
N MET A 86 9.79 14.74 10.38
CA MET A 86 8.71 15.51 11.01
C MET A 86 7.98 16.39 9.99
N ARG A 87 8.70 17.02 9.05
CA ARG A 87 8.06 17.74 7.94
C ARG A 87 7.23 16.81 7.08
N TYR A 88 7.74 15.60 6.75
CA TYR A 88 6.97 14.56 6.07
C TYR A 88 5.69 14.15 6.82
N VAL A 89 5.80 13.88 8.14
CA VAL A 89 4.64 13.52 8.98
C VAL A 89 3.65 14.68 9.08
N ASN A 90 4.14 15.91 9.22
CA ASN A 90 3.30 17.11 9.25
C ASN A 90 2.53 17.25 7.93
N ARG A 91 3.22 17.14 6.79
CA ARG A 91 2.60 17.19 5.46
C ARG A 91 1.55 16.08 5.30
N LEU A 92 1.87 14.84 5.71
CA LEU A 92 0.91 13.74 5.67
C LEU A 92 -0.36 14.02 6.49
N LEU A 93 -0.22 14.61 7.68
CA LEU A 93 -1.36 14.90 8.56
C LEU A 93 -2.16 16.12 8.12
N ASP A 94 -1.49 17.16 7.57
CA ASP A 94 -2.14 18.42 7.19
C ASP A 94 -2.85 18.31 5.84
N GLU A 95 -2.32 17.51 4.91
CA GLU A 95 -2.81 17.41 3.54
C GLU A 95 -3.72 16.18 3.31
N THR A 96 -3.90 15.33 4.32
CA THR A 96 -4.76 14.13 4.19
C THR A 96 -6.14 14.39 4.78
N ASP A 97 -7.18 14.00 4.04
CA ASP A 97 -8.56 14.02 4.55
C ASP A 97 -8.66 13.23 5.88
N PRO A 98 -9.28 13.77 6.92
CA PRO A 98 -9.36 13.12 8.24
C PRO A 98 -10.02 11.74 8.22
N HIS A 99 -11.00 11.51 7.33
CA HIS A 99 -11.64 10.21 7.18
C HIS A 99 -10.66 9.21 6.54
N VAL A 100 -9.95 9.60 5.49
CA VAL A 100 -8.93 8.78 4.82
C VAL A 100 -7.80 8.44 5.78
N ALA A 101 -7.28 9.42 6.54
CA ALA A 101 -6.26 9.20 7.55
C ALA A 101 -6.71 8.20 8.63
N LYS A 102 -7.95 8.36 9.14
CA LYS A 102 -8.56 7.43 10.09
C LYS A 102 -8.67 6.02 9.51
N MET A 103 -9.22 5.87 8.32
CA MET A 103 -9.43 4.56 7.70
C MET A 103 -8.12 3.87 7.37
N THR A 104 -7.10 4.61 6.93
CA THR A 104 -5.75 4.09 6.72
C THR A 104 -5.14 3.58 8.03
N ALA A 105 -5.18 4.38 9.11
CA ALA A 105 -4.68 3.96 10.41
C ALA A 105 -5.42 2.73 10.96
N LEU A 106 -6.74 2.68 10.78
CA LEU A 106 -7.58 1.59 11.28
C LEU A 106 -7.41 0.30 10.47
N ASN A 107 -7.38 0.40 9.13
CA ASN A 107 -7.36 -0.79 8.27
C ASN A 107 -5.95 -1.30 8.00
N LEU A 108 -5.02 -0.44 7.61
CA LEU A 108 -3.64 -0.85 7.38
C LEU A 108 -2.87 -1.00 8.70
N GLY A 109 -2.96 -0.02 9.59
CA GLY A 109 -2.24 -0.02 10.86
C GLY A 109 -2.76 -1.05 11.85
N TYR A 110 -4.02 -0.92 12.28
CA TYR A 110 -4.58 -1.84 13.27
C TYR A 110 -4.99 -3.18 12.65
N GLN A 111 -5.84 -3.17 11.62
CA GLN A 111 -6.46 -4.41 11.14
C GLN A 111 -5.46 -5.31 10.44
N ALA A 112 -4.71 -4.81 9.46
CA ALA A 112 -3.74 -5.64 8.71
C ALA A 112 -2.45 -5.89 9.50
N ALA A 113 -1.78 -4.82 9.97
CA ALA A 113 -0.45 -4.96 10.56
C ALA A 113 -0.47 -5.54 11.99
N PHE A 114 -1.54 -5.31 12.78
CA PHE A 114 -1.60 -5.80 14.16
C PHE A 114 -2.54 -6.99 14.32
N ALA A 115 -3.85 -6.81 14.19
CA ALA A 115 -4.84 -7.86 14.45
C ALA A 115 -4.72 -9.02 13.45
N GLY A 116 -4.57 -8.70 12.16
CA GLY A 116 -4.38 -9.66 11.08
C GLY A 116 -3.11 -10.47 11.24
N THR A 117 -1.98 -9.84 11.49
CA THR A 117 -0.70 -10.54 11.72
C THR A 117 -0.79 -11.52 12.89
N LYS A 118 -1.45 -11.12 13.98
CA LYS A 118 -1.69 -12.01 15.13
C LYS A 118 -2.54 -13.24 14.71
N LYS A 119 -3.58 -13.01 13.90
CA LYS A 119 -4.43 -14.09 13.37
C LYS A 119 -3.67 -14.98 12.38
N ILE A 120 -2.88 -14.41 11.47
CA ILE A 120 -2.03 -15.14 10.52
C ILE A 120 -1.10 -16.10 11.26
N ARG A 121 -0.39 -15.64 12.30
CA ARG A 121 0.51 -16.51 13.09
C ARG A 121 -0.22 -17.72 13.65
N LYS A 122 -1.41 -17.53 14.21
CA LYS A 122 -2.25 -18.62 14.72
C LYS A 122 -2.73 -19.56 13.61
N MET A 123 -3.15 -18.99 12.47
CA MET A 123 -3.66 -19.81 11.35
C MET A 123 -2.56 -20.62 10.67
N ARG A 124 -1.30 -20.12 10.63
CA ARG A 124 -0.14 -20.89 10.15
C ARG A 124 0.04 -22.21 10.93
N GLU A 125 -0.17 -22.19 12.25
CA GLU A 125 -0.10 -23.39 13.08
C GLU A 125 -1.27 -24.35 12.80
N ILE A 126 -2.49 -23.82 12.61
CA ILE A 126 -3.70 -24.60 12.38
C ILE A 126 -3.68 -25.26 11.00
N GLU A 127 -3.33 -24.49 9.97
CA GLU A 127 -3.34 -24.94 8.56
C GLU A 127 -2.03 -25.64 8.16
N ASN A 128 -1.02 -25.62 9.03
CA ASN A 128 0.33 -26.16 8.78
C ASN A 128 0.93 -25.65 7.45
N CYS A 129 0.71 -24.38 7.14
CA CYS A 129 1.25 -23.75 5.94
C CYS A 129 1.55 -22.27 6.18
N ASN A 130 2.36 -21.69 5.30
CA ASN A 130 2.64 -20.27 5.33
C ASN A 130 1.44 -19.47 4.78
N ILE A 131 0.99 -18.46 5.54
CA ILE A 131 -0.09 -17.57 5.14
C ILE A 131 0.52 -16.20 4.87
N PRO A 132 0.32 -15.61 3.67
CA PRO A 132 0.88 -14.33 3.31
C PRO A 132 0.23 -13.19 4.12
N TRP A 133 0.95 -12.09 4.27
CA TRP A 133 0.43 -10.89 4.92
C TRP A 133 -0.47 -10.05 4.00
N LEU A 134 -0.23 -10.13 2.70
CA LEU A 134 -1.01 -9.48 1.65
C LEU A 134 -1.32 -10.45 0.52
N ILE A 135 -2.39 -10.16 -0.22
CA ILE A 135 -2.72 -10.85 -1.47
C ILE A 135 -2.67 -9.84 -2.61
N LEU A 136 -1.86 -10.15 -3.63
CA LEU A 136 -1.83 -9.42 -4.90
C LEU A 136 -2.74 -10.14 -5.89
N MET A 137 -3.63 -9.39 -6.55
CA MET A 137 -4.55 -9.93 -7.55
C MET A 137 -4.67 -9.01 -8.76
N ASP A 138 -4.99 -9.63 -9.90
CA ASP A 138 -5.22 -8.95 -11.17
C ASP A 138 -6.72 -8.97 -11.50
N PRO A 139 -7.49 -7.90 -11.18
CA PRO A 139 -8.92 -7.87 -11.47
C PRO A 139 -9.24 -8.03 -12.97
N THR A 140 -8.32 -7.58 -13.81
CA THR A 140 -8.42 -7.65 -15.26
C THR A 140 -7.06 -7.65 -15.93
N SER A 141 -6.93 -8.32 -17.06
CA SER A 141 -5.80 -8.15 -17.97
C SER A 141 -6.00 -7.02 -18.98
N ALA A 142 -7.20 -6.42 -19.06
CA ALA A 142 -7.47 -5.29 -19.95
C ALA A 142 -6.67 -4.05 -19.51
N CYS A 143 -6.11 -3.36 -20.49
CA CYS A 143 -5.39 -2.10 -20.26
C CYS A 143 -5.72 -1.11 -21.41
N ASN A 144 -5.77 0.16 -21.07
CA ASN A 144 -5.98 1.24 -22.03
C ASN A 144 -4.67 1.82 -22.58
N LEU A 145 -3.50 1.28 -22.19
CA LEU A 145 -2.18 1.64 -22.69
C LEU A 145 -1.44 0.42 -23.26
N HIS A 146 -0.38 0.71 -24.03
CA HIS A 146 0.49 -0.28 -24.67
C HIS A 146 1.97 0.03 -24.39
N CYS A 147 2.35 0.05 -23.11
CA CYS A 147 3.68 0.47 -22.67
C CYS A 147 4.80 -0.44 -23.22
N THR A 148 5.91 0.16 -23.61
CA THR A 148 7.12 -0.57 -24.03
C THR A 148 7.68 -1.41 -22.88
N GLY A 149 7.91 -2.70 -23.14
CA GLY A 149 8.42 -3.64 -22.11
C GLY A 149 7.44 -3.92 -20.97
N CYS A 150 6.13 -3.78 -21.21
CA CYS A 150 5.12 -4.13 -20.21
C CYS A 150 5.04 -5.64 -20.04
N TRP A 151 5.30 -6.15 -18.86
CA TRP A 151 5.24 -7.58 -18.52
C TRP A 151 3.81 -8.14 -18.60
N ALA A 152 2.79 -7.32 -18.33
CA ALA A 152 1.38 -7.72 -18.37
C ALA A 152 0.80 -7.75 -19.80
N ALA A 153 1.49 -7.22 -20.82
CA ALA A 153 0.99 -7.17 -22.20
C ALA A 153 0.78 -8.55 -22.84
N GLU A 154 1.34 -9.60 -22.25
CA GLU A 154 1.29 -10.97 -22.74
C GLU A 154 -0.10 -11.61 -22.65
N TYR A 155 -0.93 -11.17 -21.72
CA TYR A 155 -2.21 -11.82 -21.42
C TYR A 155 -3.37 -11.44 -22.35
N GLY A 156 -3.11 -10.68 -23.40
CA GLY A 156 -4.05 -10.41 -24.48
C GLY A 156 -5.30 -9.59 -24.10
N HIS A 157 -5.31 -8.94 -22.95
CA HIS A 157 -6.38 -8.03 -22.47
C HIS A 157 -7.79 -8.65 -22.36
N LYS A 158 -7.91 -9.98 -22.18
CA LYS A 158 -9.19 -10.70 -22.21
C LYS A 158 -9.59 -11.38 -20.92
N LEU A 159 -8.66 -11.51 -19.96
CA LEU A 159 -8.92 -12.21 -18.72
C LEU A 159 -9.49 -11.24 -17.67
N ASN A 160 -10.57 -11.65 -17.02
CA ASN A 160 -11.22 -10.86 -15.98
C ASN A 160 -11.67 -11.79 -14.87
N LEU A 161 -11.47 -11.36 -13.63
CA LEU A 161 -12.16 -11.92 -12.48
C LEU A 161 -13.56 -11.29 -12.39
N THR A 162 -14.57 -12.07 -12.10
CA THR A 162 -15.89 -11.57 -11.75
C THR A 162 -15.85 -10.84 -10.40
N PHE A 163 -16.83 -10.00 -10.13
CA PHE A 163 -16.94 -9.38 -8.81
C PHE A 163 -17.06 -10.44 -7.68
N ASP A 164 -17.80 -11.52 -7.91
CA ASP A 164 -18.00 -12.56 -6.91
C ASP A 164 -16.70 -13.34 -6.64
N GLU A 165 -15.83 -13.52 -7.63
CA GLU A 165 -14.48 -14.09 -7.42
C GLU A 165 -13.61 -13.16 -6.60
N LEU A 166 -13.57 -11.85 -6.90
CA LEU A 166 -12.83 -10.85 -6.11
C LEU A 166 -13.32 -10.83 -4.66
N ASP A 167 -14.63 -10.80 -4.46
CA ASP A 167 -15.28 -10.84 -3.15
C ASP A 167 -14.92 -12.10 -2.36
N ASN A 168 -14.94 -13.25 -3.03
CA ASN A 168 -14.63 -14.52 -2.42
C ASN A 168 -13.14 -14.62 -2.01
N ILE A 169 -12.22 -14.10 -2.83
CA ILE A 169 -10.79 -14.02 -2.48
C ILE A 169 -10.61 -13.21 -1.19
N VAL A 170 -11.24 -12.04 -1.10
CA VAL A 170 -11.14 -11.19 0.09
C VAL A 170 -11.79 -11.87 1.30
N THR A 171 -12.96 -12.48 1.13
CA THR A 171 -13.66 -13.19 2.21
C THR A 171 -12.82 -14.33 2.79
N GLN A 172 -12.25 -15.19 1.95
CA GLN A 172 -11.37 -16.27 2.38
C GLN A 172 -10.06 -15.75 2.98
N GLY A 173 -9.47 -14.73 2.39
CA GLY A 173 -8.27 -14.08 2.94
C GLY A 173 -8.49 -13.57 4.37
N LYS A 174 -9.64 -12.93 4.63
CA LYS A 174 -10.03 -12.47 5.99
C LYS A 174 -10.17 -13.64 6.98
N GLU A 175 -10.65 -14.80 6.53
CA GLU A 175 -10.72 -16.00 7.37
C GLU A 175 -9.33 -16.43 7.83
N LEU A 176 -8.30 -16.26 7.01
CA LEU A 176 -6.91 -16.53 7.31
C LEU A 176 -6.18 -15.41 8.07
N GLY A 177 -6.77 -14.21 8.13
CA GLY A 177 -6.19 -13.03 8.79
C GLY A 177 -5.57 -12.02 7.85
N VAL A 178 -5.74 -12.19 6.53
CA VAL A 178 -5.25 -11.22 5.54
C VAL A 178 -6.26 -10.09 5.40
N TYR A 179 -5.79 -8.85 5.59
CA TYR A 179 -6.59 -7.63 5.52
C TYR A 179 -5.97 -6.56 4.62
N PHE A 180 -4.91 -6.90 3.89
CA PHE A 180 -4.30 -6.01 2.92
C PHE A 180 -4.31 -6.69 1.54
N TYR A 181 -4.88 -5.99 0.54
CA TYR A 181 -5.03 -6.48 -0.83
C TYR A 181 -4.46 -5.47 -1.79
N MET A 182 -3.59 -5.94 -2.68
CA MET A 182 -3.01 -5.13 -3.75
C MET A 182 -3.60 -5.57 -5.08
N MET A 183 -3.78 -4.63 -5.98
CA MET A 183 -4.33 -4.86 -7.31
C MET A 183 -3.38 -4.33 -8.38
N THR A 184 -3.14 -5.15 -9.38
CA THR A 184 -2.35 -4.82 -10.58
C THR A 184 -3.00 -5.48 -11.80
N GLY A 185 -2.25 -6.00 -12.76
CA GLY A 185 -2.76 -6.69 -13.94
C GLY A 185 -2.54 -5.88 -15.20
N GLY A 186 -3.59 -5.64 -15.98
CA GLY A 186 -3.60 -4.64 -17.04
C GLY A 186 -3.68 -3.24 -16.45
N GLU A 187 -4.85 -2.61 -16.51
CA GLU A 187 -5.15 -1.39 -15.78
C GLU A 187 -6.35 -1.65 -14.84
N PRO A 188 -6.12 -1.73 -13.51
CA PRO A 188 -7.20 -2.06 -12.56
C PRO A 188 -8.34 -1.05 -12.60
N LEU A 189 -8.08 0.23 -12.86
CA LEU A 189 -9.11 1.27 -12.89
C LEU A 189 -10.06 1.18 -14.10
N VAL A 190 -9.82 0.30 -15.06
CA VAL A 190 -10.86 -0.12 -16.04
C VAL A 190 -12.06 -0.75 -15.30
N ARG A 191 -11.81 -1.32 -14.13
CA ARG A 191 -12.81 -1.95 -13.24
C ARG A 191 -13.09 -1.10 -11.99
N LYS A 192 -12.89 0.24 -12.04
CA LYS A 192 -13.00 1.12 -10.87
C LYS A 192 -14.32 0.97 -10.10
N ALA A 193 -15.43 0.74 -10.79
CA ALA A 193 -16.72 0.52 -10.13
C ALA A 193 -16.76 -0.74 -9.25
N ASP A 194 -16.19 -1.85 -9.73
CA ASP A 194 -16.10 -3.08 -8.95
C ASP A 194 -15.11 -2.94 -7.78
N ILE A 195 -14.00 -2.23 -7.99
CA ILE A 195 -13.01 -1.96 -6.94
C ILE A 195 -13.63 -1.13 -5.82
N ILE A 196 -14.34 -0.06 -6.12
CA ILE A 196 -15.06 0.75 -5.13
C ILE A 196 -16.10 -0.09 -4.38
N ARG A 197 -16.91 -0.88 -5.10
CA ARG A 197 -17.87 -1.80 -4.49
C ARG A 197 -17.20 -2.82 -3.56
N LEU A 198 -16.01 -3.31 -3.92
CA LEU A 198 -15.24 -4.23 -3.08
C LEU A 198 -14.74 -3.53 -1.80
N CYS A 199 -14.24 -2.28 -1.93
CA CYS A 199 -13.84 -1.44 -0.80
C CYS A 199 -15.01 -1.16 0.17
N GLU A 200 -16.19 -0.88 -0.35
CA GLU A 200 -17.42 -0.70 0.44
C GLU A 200 -17.79 -1.97 1.22
N LYS A 201 -17.81 -3.09 0.53
CA LYS A 201 -18.21 -4.38 1.11
C LYS A 201 -17.20 -4.85 2.17
N HIS A 202 -15.92 -4.61 1.97
CA HIS A 202 -14.84 -4.97 2.87
C HIS A 202 -14.18 -3.73 3.49
N ASN A 203 -15.00 -2.90 4.13
CA ASN A 203 -14.55 -1.65 4.75
C ASN A 203 -13.60 -1.81 5.94
N ASP A 204 -13.33 -3.06 6.34
CA ASP A 204 -12.35 -3.46 7.35
C ASP A 204 -11.00 -3.88 6.74
N CYS A 205 -10.86 -3.87 5.41
CA CYS A 205 -9.62 -4.16 4.69
C CYS A 205 -8.97 -2.89 4.15
N ALA A 206 -7.66 -2.92 3.93
CA ALA A 206 -6.94 -1.93 3.15
C ALA A 206 -6.75 -2.45 1.72
N PHE A 207 -6.98 -1.59 0.74
CA PHE A 207 -6.79 -1.86 -0.68
C PHE A 207 -5.77 -0.90 -1.28
N HIS A 208 -4.99 -1.40 -2.21
CA HIS A 208 -3.99 -0.62 -2.92
C HIS A 208 -3.95 -1.01 -4.41
N CYS A 209 -4.00 -0.03 -5.31
CA CYS A 209 -3.93 -0.30 -6.75
C CYS A 209 -2.69 0.32 -7.38
N TYR A 210 -1.97 -0.47 -8.17
CA TYR A 210 -1.02 0.04 -9.14
C TYR A 210 -1.76 0.42 -10.40
N THR A 211 -1.64 1.66 -10.83
CA THR A 211 -2.38 2.20 -11.97
C THR A 211 -1.50 3.08 -12.85
N ASN A 212 -1.83 3.16 -14.13
CA ASN A 212 -1.22 4.13 -15.02
C ASN A 212 -1.72 5.57 -14.81
N GLY A 213 -2.71 5.77 -13.93
CA GLY A 213 -3.24 7.07 -13.54
C GLY A 213 -4.20 7.72 -14.54
N THR A 214 -4.24 7.29 -15.79
CA THR A 214 -5.00 7.99 -16.85
C THR A 214 -6.53 7.91 -16.75
N LEU A 215 -7.03 7.08 -15.82
CA LEU A 215 -8.46 6.90 -15.52
C LEU A 215 -8.88 7.50 -14.18
N VAL A 216 -7.99 8.22 -13.53
CA VAL A 216 -8.31 9.00 -12.33
C VAL A 216 -9.14 10.21 -12.77
N ASP A 217 -10.27 10.41 -12.12
CA ASP A 217 -11.21 11.51 -12.33
C ASP A 217 -11.79 11.97 -10.98
N GLU A 218 -12.47 13.10 -10.96
CA GLU A 218 -13.09 13.67 -9.75
C GLU A 218 -14.03 12.67 -9.08
N LYS A 219 -14.80 11.92 -9.89
CA LYS A 219 -15.74 10.91 -9.36
C LYS A 219 -15.03 9.79 -8.62
N LEU A 220 -13.90 9.31 -9.14
CA LEU A 220 -13.08 8.32 -8.44
C LEU A 220 -12.52 8.90 -7.13
N CYS A 221 -12.05 10.16 -7.16
CA CYS A 221 -11.53 10.82 -5.96
C CYS A 221 -12.61 10.96 -4.87
N GLU A 222 -13.84 11.36 -5.22
CA GLU A 222 -14.98 11.39 -4.31
C GLU A 222 -15.29 10.00 -3.72
N ASP A 223 -15.32 8.97 -4.56
CA ASP A 223 -15.58 7.60 -4.13
C ASP A 223 -14.46 7.06 -3.24
N MET A 224 -13.18 7.31 -3.57
CA MET A 224 -12.03 6.94 -2.74
C MET A 224 -12.08 7.65 -1.38
N LYS A 225 -12.41 8.93 -1.36
CA LYS A 225 -12.57 9.70 -0.11
C LYS A 225 -13.71 9.12 0.75
N ARG A 226 -14.82 8.76 0.14
CA ARG A 226 -16.00 8.19 0.81
C ARG A 226 -15.69 6.80 1.42
N VAL A 227 -15.02 5.91 0.70
CA VAL A 227 -14.67 4.58 1.23
C VAL A 227 -13.49 4.64 2.20
N GLY A 228 -12.52 5.52 1.96
CA GLY A 228 -11.37 5.82 2.83
C GLY A 228 -10.30 4.71 2.93
N ASN A 229 -10.51 3.56 2.30
CA ASN A 229 -9.67 2.37 2.43
C ASN A 229 -8.98 1.94 1.12
N LEU A 230 -8.96 2.79 0.10
CA LEU A 230 -8.27 2.61 -1.17
C LEU A 230 -7.16 3.64 -1.32
N SER A 231 -5.96 3.19 -1.65
CA SER A 231 -4.82 4.02 -2.03
C SER A 231 -4.27 3.62 -3.40
N LEU A 232 -3.53 4.50 -4.06
CA LEU A 232 -3.00 4.26 -5.39
C LEU A 232 -1.48 4.41 -5.42
N SER A 233 -0.82 3.63 -6.30
CA SER A 233 0.52 3.89 -6.81
C SER A 233 0.42 4.26 -8.27
N ILE A 234 0.68 5.54 -8.58
CA ILE A 234 0.61 6.07 -9.94
C ILE A 234 1.93 5.79 -10.65
N SER A 235 1.86 5.17 -11.80
CA SER A 235 3.06 4.86 -12.58
C SER A 235 3.62 6.12 -13.25
N LEU A 236 4.90 6.41 -12.99
CA LEU A 236 5.62 7.54 -13.58
C LEU A 236 7.11 7.19 -13.76
N GLU A 237 7.62 7.37 -14.97
CA GLU A 237 8.94 6.87 -15.39
C GLU A 237 10.01 7.96 -15.52
N GLY A 238 9.86 9.09 -14.86
CA GLY A 238 10.69 10.28 -14.99
C GLY A 238 9.91 11.47 -15.53
N PHE A 239 10.60 12.38 -16.23
CA PHE A 239 9.99 13.52 -16.89
C PHE A 239 9.31 13.12 -18.23
N GLU A 240 8.69 14.08 -18.91
CA GLU A 240 7.84 13.87 -20.08
C GLU A 240 8.47 12.94 -21.13
N ASP A 241 9.70 13.23 -21.57
CA ASP A 241 10.38 12.44 -22.59
C ASP A 241 10.56 10.98 -22.19
N ALA A 242 11.01 10.73 -20.95
CA ALA A 242 11.24 9.38 -20.44
C ALA A 242 9.93 8.63 -20.19
N ASN A 243 8.95 9.31 -19.65
CA ASN A 243 7.63 8.74 -19.39
C ASN A 243 6.90 8.38 -20.70
N ASP A 244 6.81 9.32 -21.62
CA ASP A 244 6.05 9.18 -22.85
C ASP A 244 6.73 8.23 -23.83
N PHE A 245 8.07 8.16 -23.84
CA PHE A 245 8.80 7.11 -24.56
C PHE A 245 8.31 5.69 -24.19
N ARG A 246 8.05 5.45 -22.92
CA ARG A 246 7.63 4.12 -22.45
C ARG A 246 6.11 3.93 -22.49
N ARG A 247 5.33 4.95 -22.14
CA ARG A 247 3.89 4.83 -21.88
C ARG A 247 3.01 5.37 -23.00
N GLY A 248 3.56 6.18 -23.87
CA GLY A 248 2.87 6.82 -24.99
C GLY A 248 2.73 8.33 -24.79
N GLU A 249 2.62 9.04 -25.91
CA GLU A 249 2.56 10.49 -25.98
C GLU A 249 1.40 11.07 -25.14
N GLY A 250 1.68 12.10 -24.35
CA GLY A 250 0.73 12.82 -23.50
C GLY A 250 0.29 12.08 -22.24
N VAL A 251 0.87 10.92 -21.92
CA VAL A 251 0.59 10.19 -20.69
C VAL A 251 1.18 10.93 -19.49
N TYR A 252 2.36 11.55 -19.63
CA TYR A 252 2.98 12.31 -18.55
C TYR A 252 2.04 13.39 -17.97
N ASN A 253 1.48 14.23 -18.83
CA ASN A 253 0.57 15.30 -18.41
C ASN A 253 -0.72 14.76 -17.76
N LYS A 254 -1.24 13.62 -18.22
CA LYS A 254 -2.39 12.96 -17.61
C LYS A 254 -2.05 12.42 -16.22
N VAL A 255 -0.84 11.91 -16.03
CA VAL A 255 -0.36 11.41 -14.74
C VAL A 255 -0.20 12.54 -13.74
N LEU A 256 0.42 13.67 -14.12
CA LEU A 256 0.53 14.84 -13.24
C LEU A 256 -0.84 15.37 -12.83
N HIS A 257 -1.77 15.50 -13.78
CA HIS A 257 -3.15 15.91 -13.47
C HIS A 257 -3.84 14.93 -12.50
N ALA A 258 -3.64 13.62 -12.67
CA ALA A 258 -4.17 12.62 -11.75
C ALA A 258 -3.59 12.76 -10.33
N MET A 259 -2.29 13.05 -10.22
CA MET A 259 -1.63 13.30 -8.94
C MET A 259 -2.20 14.56 -8.27
N ASP A 260 -2.38 15.64 -9.03
CA ASP A 260 -2.98 16.89 -8.53
C ASP A 260 -4.41 16.65 -8.00
N LEU A 261 -5.26 15.96 -8.76
CA LEU A 261 -6.61 15.60 -8.33
C LEU A 261 -6.62 14.81 -7.02
N LEU A 262 -5.74 13.82 -6.89
CA LEU A 262 -5.63 13.02 -5.67
C LEU A 262 -5.17 13.87 -4.48
N HIS A 263 -4.18 14.75 -4.70
CA HIS A 263 -3.64 15.66 -3.69
C HIS A 263 -4.69 16.68 -3.22
N GLU A 264 -5.36 17.36 -4.13
CA GLU A 264 -6.43 18.32 -3.84
C GLU A 264 -7.60 17.71 -3.07
N ASN A 265 -7.88 16.43 -3.28
CA ASN A 265 -8.89 15.68 -2.54
C ASN A 265 -8.40 15.09 -1.20
N GLY A 266 -7.15 15.35 -0.82
CA GLY A 266 -6.58 14.84 0.44
C GLY A 266 -6.43 13.33 0.49
N LEU A 267 -6.21 12.67 -0.66
CA LEU A 267 -6.07 11.23 -0.77
C LEU A 267 -4.60 10.81 -0.58
N ILE A 268 -4.40 9.64 0.05
CA ILE A 268 -3.05 9.06 0.19
C ILE A 268 -2.73 8.27 -1.05
N PHE A 269 -1.64 8.66 -1.71
CA PHE A 269 -1.10 7.95 -2.88
C PHE A 269 0.41 8.07 -2.93
N GLY A 270 1.02 7.27 -3.79
CA GLY A 270 2.44 7.31 -4.12
C GLY A 270 2.67 7.01 -5.60
N ASN A 271 3.92 6.81 -5.96
CA ASN A 271 4.30 6.48 -7.32
C ASN A 271 4.89 5.09 -7.42
N SER A 272 4.68 4.46 -8.56
CA SER A 272 5.37 3.25 -9.01
C SER A 272 6.33 3.66 -10.13
N VAL A 273 7.62 3.49 -9.90
CA VAL A 273 8.67 3.93 -10.81
C VAL A 273 9.40 2.71 -11.37
N CYS A 274 9.19 2.43 -12.66
CA CYS A 274 9.96 1.39 -13.33
C CYS A 274 11.24 1.99 -13.91
N TYR A 275 12.37 1.72 -13.28
CA TYR A 275 13.65 2.20 -13.78
C TYR A 275 14.25 1.25 -14.81
N THR A 276 14.91 1.85 -15.81
CA THR A 276 15.50 1.20 -16.99
C THR A 276 16.89 1.75 -17.22
N SER A 277 17.62 1.16 -18.18
CA SER A 277 18.92 1.70 -18.62
C SER A 277 18.84 3.11 -19.22
N LYS A 278 17.62 3.57 -19.60
CA LYS A 278 17.40 4.85 -20.32
C LYS A 278 16.89 5.99 -19.46
N ASN A 279 16.21 5.71 -18.34
CA ASN A 279 15.62 6.74 -17.50
C ASN A 279 16.28 6.86 -16.11
N MET A 280 17.37 6.13 -15.87
CA MET A 280 18.03 6.08 -14.57
C MET A 280 18.35 7.49 -14.03
N ASP A 281 18.99 8.34 -14.83
CA ASP A 281 19.38 9.69 -14.43
C ASP A 281 18.15 10.55 -14.07
N ALA A 282 17.07 10.44 -14.84
CA ALA A 282 15.84 11.18 -14.62
C ALA A 282 15.18 10.75 -13.28
N VAL A 283 14.94 9.43 -13.08
CA VAL A 283 14.18 8.93 -11.92
C VAL A 283 14.97 8.95 -10.61
N THR A 284 16.27 9.23 -10.66
CA THR A 284 17.13 9.34 -9.47
C THR A 284 17.58 10.77 -9.18
N SER A 285 17.20 11.73 -10.02
CA SER A 285 17.53 13.15 -9.82
C SER A 285 16.79 13.74 -8.63
N ASP A 286 17.35 14.78 -8.03
CA ASP A 286 16.70 15.53 -6.96
C ASP A 286 15.43 16.21 -7.45
N GLU A 287 15.45 16.72 -8.68
CA GLU A 287 14.32 17.37 -9.34
C GLU A 287 13.13 16.42 -9.52
N PHE A 288 13.39 15.14 -9.77
CA PHE A 288 12.31 14.16 -9.87
C PHE A 288 11.68 13.86 -8.51
N PHE A 289 12.47 13.73 -7.45
CA PHE A 289 11.90 13.57 -6.10
C PHE A 289 11.13 14.83 -5.67
N ASP A 290 11.62 16.02 -6.02
CA ASP A 290 10.93 17.29 -5.74
C ASP A 290 9.59 17.34 -6.51
N LEU A 291 9.56 16.97 -7.78
CA LEU A 291 8.33 16.84 -8.57
C LEU A 291 7.31 15.92 -7.87
N LEU A 292 7.73 14.73 -7.43
CA LEU A 292 6.83 13.80 -6.72
C LEU A 292 6.26 14.42 -5.45
N ILE A 293 7.10 15.14 -4.70
CA ILE A 293 6.74 15.81 -3.44
C ILE A 293 5.75 16.94 -3.70
N GLU A 294 6.02 17.79 -4.69
CA GLU A 294 5.19 18.94 -5.08
C GLU A 294 3.80 18.51 -5.52
N HIS A 295 3.70 17.43 -6.29
CA HIS A 295 2.42 16.85 -6.71
C HIS A 295 1.76 15.95 -5.64
N GLY A 296 2.21 15.99 -4.37
CA GLY A 296 1.53 15.36 -3.24
C GLY A 296 1.84 13.89 -2.99
N SER A 297 2.76 13.28 -3.73
CA SER A 297 3.17 11.88 -3.51
C SER A 297 3.73 11.67 -2.10
N ARG A 298 3.31 10.58 -1.44
CA ARG A 298 3.78 10.22 -0.09
C ARG A 298 4.89 9.20 -0.12
N PHE A 299 4.91 8.36 -1.12
CA PHE A 299 5.94 7.32 -1.28
C PHE A 299 6.23 7.07 -2.74
N ALA A 300 7.41 6.51 -3.04
CA ALA A 300 7.73 6.01 -4.36
C ALA A 300 8.29 4.59 -4.27
N TRP A 301 7.74 3.71 -5.07
CA TRP A 301 8.15 2.32 -5.14
C TRP A 301 8.88 2.08 -6.45
N TYR A 302 10.16 1.80 -6.35
CA TYR A 302 11.06 1.57 -7.48
C TYR A 302 11.12 0.09 -7.83
N PHE A 303 10.99 -0.21 -9.13
CA PHE A 303 11.09 -1.54 -9.70
C PHE A 303 12.04 -1.49 -10.88
N HIS A 304 13.00 -2.40 -10.99
CA HIS A 304 13.75 -2.49 -12.23
C HIS A 304 12.92 -3.17 -13.33
N LEU A 305 13.11 -2.75 -14.56
CA LEU A 305 12.49 -3.42 -15.69
C LEU A 305 12.99 -4.86 -15.79
N MET A 306 12.06 -5.80 -15.80
CA MET A 306 12.32 -7.21 -16.07
C MET A 306 11.89 -7.54 -17.50
N PRO A 307 12.79 -8.07 -18.36
CA PRO A 307 12.51 -8.36 -19.75
C PRO A 307 11.76 -9.68 -19.89
N VAL A 308 10.53 -9.73 -19.39
CA VAL A 308 9.65 -10.90 -19.44
C VAL A 308 8.46 -10.62 -20.36
N GLY A 309 7.82 -11.68 -20.84
CA GLY A 309 6.66 -11.60 -21.70
C GLY A 309 6.98 -11.46 -23.19
N MET A 310 5.96 -11.49 -24.04
CA MET A 310 6.08 -11.50 -25.51
C MET A 310 6.68 -10.20 -26.08
N LYS A 311 6.57 -9.10 -25.36
CA LYS A 311 7.12 -7.77 -25.73
C LYS A 311 8.28 -7.37 -24.83
N ALA A 312 9.05 -8.36 -24.38
CA ALA A 312 10.25 -8.10 -23.60
C ALA A 312 11.17 -7.09 -24.30
N ALA A 313 11.73 -6.18 -23.52
CA ALA A 313 12.65 -5.13 -24.00
C ALA A 313 14.00 -5.26 -23.31
N PRO A 314 14.86 -6.24 -23.68
CA PRO A 314 16.15 -6.48 -23.03
C PRO A 314 17.07 -5.27 -23.02
N ASP A 315 17.01 -4.44 -24.06
CA ASP A 315 17.82 -3.23 -24.22
C ASP A 315 17.52 -2.14 -23.17
N LEU A 316 16.40 -2.27 -22.49
CA LEU A 316 15.98 -1.38 -21.39
C LEU A 316 16.39 -1.90 -20.02
N MET A 317 17.01 -3.08 -19.92
CA MET A 317 17.48 -3.60 -18.64
C MET A 317 18.55 -2.67 -18.05
N PRO A 318 18.45 -2.30 -16.76
CA PRO A 318 19.52 -1.57 -16.10
C PRO A 318 20.76 -2.44 -15.98
N THR A 319 21.94 -1.81 -16.14
CA THR A 319 23.23 -2.47 -15.96
C THR A 319 23.48 -2.81 -14.48
N LYS A 320 24.51 -3.61 -14.21
CA LYS A 320 24.91 -3.91 -12.82
C LYS A 320 25.28 -2.63 -12.07
N GLU A 321 26.02 -1.74 -12.69
CA GLU A 321 26.47 -0.47 -12.12
C GLU A 321 25.28 0.45 -11.82
N GLN A 322 24.31 0.51 -12.71
CA GLN A 322 23.07 1.27 -12.50
C GLN A 322 22.25 0.69 -11.33
N ARG A 323 22.18 -0.62 -11.18
CA ARG A 323 21.50 -1.26 -10.04
C ARG A 323 22.21 -1.03 -8.72
N GLU A 324 23.54 -1.01 -8.72
CA GLU A 324 24.34 -0.65 -7.54
C GLU A 324 24.17 0.83 -7.18
N TYR A 325 24.16 1.71 -8.19
CA TYR A 325 23.92 3.14 -8.00
C TYR A 325 22.56 3.40 -7.34
N ILE A 326 21.47 2.85 -7.86
CA ILE A 326 20.13 3.10 -7.29
C ILE A 326 19.98 2.51 -5.88
N TYR A 327 20.66 1.40 -5.57
CA TYR A 327 20.71 0.85 -4.23
C TYR A 327 21.22 1.88 -3.21
N HIS A 328 22.29 2.60 -3.53
CA HIS A 328 22.84 3.64 -2.67
C HIS A 328 21.96 4.89 -2.69
N ARG A 329 21.50 5.31 -3.86
CA ARG A 329 20.70 6.53 -4.01
C ARG A 329 19.37 6.47 -3.24
N ILE A 330 18.64 5.36 -3.29
CA ILE A 330 17.40 5.19 -2.52
C ILE A 330 17.64 5.28 -1.02
N ARG A 331 18.76 4.74 -0.53
CA ARG A 331 19.14 4.84 0.89
C ARG A 331 19.53 6.26 1.29
N GLU A 332 20.22 6.98 0.44
CA GLU A 332 20.55 8.40 0.64
C GLU A 332 19.26 9.26 0.74
N VAL A 333 18.34 9.11 -0.21
CA VAL A 333 17.06 9.82 -0.19
C VAL A 333 16.28 9.51 1.09
N ARG A 334 16.32 8.26 1.56
CA ARG A 334 15.61 7.78 2.75
C ARG A 334 16.36 8.04 4.07
N ALA A 335 17.61 8.51 4.03
CA ALA A 335 18.41 8.71 5.24
C ALA A 335 17.74 9.63 6.27
N MET A 336 18.11 9.48 7.55
CA MET A 336 17.55 10.30 8.64
C MET A 336 17.98 11.76 8.54
N GLU A 337 19.23 11.99 8.10
CA GLU A 337 19.79 13.31 7.87
C GLU A 337 19.97 13.53 6.37
N GLY A 338 19.71 14.74 5.90
CA GLY A 338 19.68 15.03 4.46
C GLY A 338 18.52 14.33 3.74
N GLY A 339 18.68 14.08 2.43
CA GLY A 339 17.67 13.42 1.59
C GLY A 339 16.40 14.23 1.36
N LYS A 340 15.32 13.56 0.95
CA LYS A 340 14.06 14.19 0.56
C LYS A 340 12.89 13.77 1.46
N GLU A 341 11.82 14.58 1.51
CA GLU A 341 10.63 14.37 2.33
C GLU A 341 9.63 13.41 1.67
N ILE A 342 10.13 12.27 1.23
CA ILE A 342 9.34 11.21 0.62
C ILE A 342 9.88 9.84 1.06
N PHE A 343 8.98 8.87 1.29
CA PHE A 343 9.38 7.50 1.60
C PHE A 343 9.59 6.71 0.32
N VAL A 344 10.84 6.36 0.02
CA VAL A 344 11.20 5.62 -1.18
C VAL A 344 11.63 4.20 -0.86
N MET A 345 11.23 3.26 -1.70
CA MET A 345 11.54 1.83 -1.58
C MET A 345 12.07 1.32 -2.90
N ASP A 346 13.03 0.40 -2.86
CA ASP A 346 13.48 -0.36 -4.01
C ASP A 346 13.08 -1.83 -3.82
N PHE A 347 12.09 -2.28 -4.57
CA PHE A 347 11.47 -3.59 -4.38
C PHE A 347 12.50 -4.73 -4.40
N GLN A 348 13.44 -4.70 -5.33
CA GLN A 348 14.43 -5.76 -5.46
C GLN A 348 15.59 -5.65 -4.48
N ASN A 349 16.05 -4.43 -4.20
CA ASN A 349 17.24 -4.21 -3.37
C ASN A 349 16.92 -4.12 -1.87
N ASP A 350 15.69 -3.77 -1.49
CA ASP A 350 15.26 -3.75 -0.09
C ASP A 350 14.86 -5.14 0.44
N GLY A 351 14.89 -6.17 -0.39
CA GLY A 351 14.60 -7.55 0.01
C GLY A 351 15.46 -8.08 1.15
N GLU A 352 16.67 -7.53 1.34
CA GLU A 352 17.55 -7.87 2.46
C GLU A 352 16.95 -7.57 3.85
N PHE A 353 16.09 -6.54 3.95
CA PHE A 353 15.42 -6.17 5.21
C PHE A 353 14.27 -7.09 5.59
N VAL A 354 13.76 -7.85 4.64
CA VAL A 354 12.63 -8.78 4.83
C VAL A 354 13.04 -10.24 4.69
N GLY A 355 14.35 -10.52 4.54
CA GLY A 355 14.88 -11.87 4.46
C GLY A 355 14.54 -12.60 3.17
N GLY A 356 14.19 -11.88 2.11
CA GLY A 356 13.85 -12.44 0.80
C GLY A 356 12.53 -11.90 0.23
N CYS A 357 11.83 -12.69 -0.59
CA CYS A 357 10.58 -12.29 -1.19
C CYS A 357 9.44 -12.25 -0.17
N ILE A 358 8.83 -11.08 0.01
CA ILE A 358 7.67 -10.88 0.90
C ILE A 358 6.49 -11.80 0.51
N ALA A 359 6.32 -12.09 -0.78
CA ALA A 359 5.26 -12.96 -1.28
C ALA A 359 5.43 -14.43 -0.86
N GLY A 360 6.66 -14.87 -0.61
CA GLY A 360 6.94 -16.22 -0.12
C GLY A 360 6.59 -16.42 1.36
N GLY A 361 6.36 -15.35 2.06
CA GLY A 361 6.08 -15.30 3.50
C GLY A 361 7.30 -15.70 4.34
N LEU A 362 7.55 -14.95 5.34
CA LEU A 362 8.55 -15.25 6.37
C LEU A 362 7.95 -16.18 7.44
#